data_1a7a7c5c25268e577ee5dc38a8f92b8c
#
_entry.id   1a7a7c5c25268e577ee5dc38a8f92b8c
#
_cell.length_a   1.000
_cell.length_b   1.000
_cell.length_c   1.000
_cell.angle_alpha   90.00
_cell.angle_beta   90.00
_cell.angle_gamma   90.00
#
_symmetry.space_group_name_H-M   'P 1'
#
loop_
_entity.id
_entity.type
_entity.pdbx_description
1 polymer ?
#
loop_
_entity_poly.entity_id
_entity_poly.type
_entity_poly.pdbx_seq_one_letter_code
_entity_poly.pdbx_strand_id
1 'polypeptide(L)'
;PPYQLSDGSGASTDAAAPIYQNFVTQAKRLNPHYLSMIIPSRWMVGGRSTLNSFRSEMRMDQHLAEIHDFENAAECFPGLHIDGGVCYFLWDRNHKGRLKYVFKPIKDDTTTCMRFLDSGTKYVIRDSRLFSVLDKLAGLERFSKIVSKTKPFGIRKYLFNEPSRYPGSNLSEFPFPNSVKIYGVKGIKGGARRTSGFITNKTVTAGRENIEKYKLFFTTSFSTNAVIPPEPILGLPGEVCTETFLQIGPFNTEAEMLSCKSFTETNVFRFLLYFGKGTMQVNQSVFDYIPLVPFDRKWTDDLLVSRFGFSTEDLRFIESTIGDTVEVSNA
;
A
#
# COMPACT_ATOMS: atom_id res chain seq x y z
N PRO A 1 -27.16 -3.84 -0.92
CA PRO A 1 -27.30 -3.36 0.47
C PRO A 1 -26.80 -1.93 0.61
N PRO A 2 -27.20 -1.19 1.68
CA PRO A 2 -26.59 0.08 2.01
C PRO A 2 -25.08 -0.06 2.22
N TYR A 3 -24.28 0.87 1.70
CA TYR A 3 -22.82 0.72 1.73
C TYR A 3 -22.19 1.29 3.00
N GLN A 4 -22.77 2.37 3.52
CA GLN A 4 -22.24 3.06 4.70
C GLN A 4 -23.33 3.79 5.47
N LEU A 5 -23.09 4.01 6.75
CA LEU A 5 -23.96 4.80 7.63
C LEU A 5 -23.32 6.16 7.84
N SER A 6 -24.10 7.24 7.61
CA SER A 6 -23.73 8.58 8.02
C SER A 6 -24.02 8.73 9.52
N ASP A 7 -23.06 9.19 10.30
CA ASP A 7 -23.21 9.41 11.74
C ASP A 7 -23.96 10.71 12.09
N GLY A 8 -24.45 11.44 11.08
CA GLY A 8 -25.21 12.65 11.27
C GLY A 8 -24.44 13.85 11.84
N SER A 9 -23.13 13.71 12.06
CA SER A 9 -22.31 14.73 12.73
C SER A 9 -21.91 15.92 11.85
N GLY A 10 -22.31 15.93 10.56
CA GLY A 10 -21.93 16.98 9.60
C GLY A 10 -20.42 17.07 9.31
N ALA A 11 -19.62 16.20 9.92
CA ALA A 11 -18.21 16.03 9.62
C ALA A 11 -18.06 15.32 8.26
N SER A 12 -16.99 15.62 7.54
CA SER A 12 -16.70 15.21 6.18
C SER A 12 -17.10 13.75 5.87
N THR A 13 -17.49 13.47 4.63
CA THR A 13 -17.85 12.16 4.06
C THR A 13 -16.84 11.03 4.36
N ASP A 14 -15.64 11.36 4.83
CA ASP A 14 -14.60 10.42 5.27
C ASP A 14 -14.91 9.70 6.60
N ALA A 15 -15.90 10.15 7.36
CA ALA A 15 -16.26 9.57 8.67
C ALA A 15 -17.24 8.39 8.59
N ALA A 16 -17.98 8.22 7.48
CA ALA A 16 -19.00 7.18 7.35
C ALA A 16 -18.41 5.76 7.40
N ALA A 17 -18.91 4.92 8.31
CA ALA A 17 -18.47 3.54 8.45
C ALA A 17 -19.16 2.63 7.43
N PRO A 18 -18.43 1.67 6.80
CA PRO A 18 -19.07 0.68 5.94
C PRO A 18 -19.98 -0.22 6.78
N ILE A 19 -21.16 -0.55 6.26
CA ILE A 19 -22.14 -1.44 6.91
C ILE A 19 -22.56 -2.62 6.02
N TYR A 20 -22.19 -2.63 4.74
CA TYR A 20 -22.58 -3.69 3.80
C TYR A 20 -22.18 -5.10 4.27
N GLN A 21 -21.05 -5.24 4.97
CA GLN A 21 -20.60 -6.50 5.54
C GLN A 21 -21.61 -7.10 6.53
N ASN A 22 -22.32 -6.25 7.28
CA ASN A 22 -23.33 -6.70 8.23
C ASN A 22 -24.53 -7.33 7.51
N PHE A 23 -24.92 -6.78 6.35
CA PHE A 23 -25.99 -7.34 5.52
C PHE A 23 -25.60 -8.71 4.97
N VAL A 24 -24.36 -8.88 4.49
CA VAL A 24 -23.87 -10.18 4.03
C VAL A 24 -23.87 -11.19 5.16
N THR A 25 -23.34 -10.82 6.33
CA THR A 25 -23.31 -11.72 7.50
C THR A 25 -24.71 -12.11 7.95
N GLN A 26 -25.66 -11.17 8.01
CA GLN A 26 -27.06 -11.49 8.40
C GLN A 26 -27.74 -12.36 7.36
N ALA A 27 -27.55 -12.10 6.07
CA ALA A 27 -28.11 -12.92 5.00
C ALA A 27 -27.60 -14.38 5.05
N LYS A 28 -26.31 -14.59 5.31
CA LYS A 28 -25.74 -15.94 5.52
C LYS A 28 -26.34 -16.64 6.75
N ARG A 29 -26.63 -15.91 7.85
CA ARG A 29 -27.27 -16.48 9.04
C ARG A 29 -28.68 -17.00 8.79
N LEU A 30 -29.39 -16.49 7.79
CA LEU A 30 -30.68 -17.01 7.36
C LEU A 30 -30.56 -18.36 6.66
N ASN A 31 -29.34 -18.84 6.42
CA ASN A 31 -29.01 -20.10 5.77
C ASN A 31 -29.76 -20.35 4.46
N PRO A 32 -29.76 -19.41 3.50
CA PRO A 32 -30.45 -19.55 2.24
C PRO A 32 -29.84 -20.65 1.38
N HIS A 33 -30.52 -21.12 0.36
CA HIS A 33 -29.94 -21.99 -0.65
C HIS A 33 -28.90 -21.23 -1.47
N TYR A 34 -29.26 -20.03 -1.89
CA TYR A 34 -28.39 -19.13 -2.66
C TYR A 34 -28.43 -17.72 -2.08
N LEU A 35 -27.29 -17.04 -2.10
CA LEU A 35 -27.19 -15.64 -1.75
C LEU A 35 -26.36 -14.93 -2.84
N SER A 36 -26.93 -13.89 -3.43
CA SER A 36 -26.19 -13.00 -4.34
C SER A 36 -26.34 -11.57 -3.87
N MET A 37 -25.22 -10.86 -3.77
CA MET A 37 -25.18 -9.43 -3.42
C MET A 37 -24.09 -8.73 -4.22
N ILE A 38 -24.36 -7.45 -4.53
CA ILE A 38 -23.33 -6.52 -5.02
C ILE A 38 -22.86 -5.64 -3.86
N ILE A 39 -21.54 -5.57 -3.67
CA ILE A 39 -20.88 -4.84 -2.58
C ILE A 39 -19.62 -4.13 -3.09
N PRO A 40 -19.14 -3.06 -2.40
CA PRO A 40 -17.84 -2.48 -2.73
C PRO A 40 -16.71 -3.51 -2.60
N SER A 41 -15.77 -3.54 -3.56
CA SER A 41 -14.62 -4.48 -3.56
C SER A 41 -13.52 -4.10 -2.56
N ARG A 42 -13.61 -2.95 -1.93
CA ARG A 42 -12.59 -2.42 -1.00
C ARG A 42 -12.25 -3.37 0.16
N TRP A 43 -13.16 -4.25 0.56
CA TRP A 43 -12.89 -5.27 1.57
C TRP A 43 -11.75 -6.22 1.17
N MET A 44 -11.52 -6.42 -0.12
CA MET A 44 -10.50 -7.33 -0.63
C MET A 44 -9.08 -6.80 -0.39
N VAL A 45 -8.85 -5.52 -0.59
CA VAL A 45 -7.50 -4.91 -0.66
C VAL A 45 -7.16 -3.95 0.48
N GLY A 46 -8.10 -3.65 1.36
CA GLY A 46 -7.84 -2.69 2.44
C GLY A 46 -9.10 -2.27 3.15
N GLY A 47 -9.17 -0.98 3.49
CA GLY A 47 -10.29 -0.40 4.19
C GLY A 47 -10.08 -0.29 5.70
N ARG A 48 -11.14 0.10 6.41
CA ARG A 48 -11.12 0.25 7.87
C ARG A 48 -10.91 -1.09 8.57
N SER A 49 -10.38 -1.06 9.78
CA SER A 49 -10.17 -2.26 10.62
C SER A 49 -11.45 -3.09 10.82
N THR A 50 -12.63 -2.45 10.75
CA THR A 50 -13.95 -3.09 10.82
C THR A 50 -14.20 -4.11 9.70
N LEU A 51 -13.44 -4.04 8.58
CA LEU A 51 -13.54 -5.02 7.48
C LEU A 51 -12.56 -6.19 7.62
N ASN A 52 -11.71 -6.22 8.64
CA ASN A 52 -10.68 -7.27 8.74
C ASN A 52 -11.30 -8.66 9.03
N SER A 53 -12.25 -8.74 9.97
CA SER A 53 -12.98 -10.00 10.26
C SER A 53 -13.78 -10.46 9.04
N PHE A 54 -14.53 -9.54 8.43
CA PHE A 54 -15.32 -9.84 7.24
C PHE A 54 -14.44 -10.36 6.08
N ARG A 55 -13.28 -9.73 5.84
CA ARG A 55 -12.31 -10.21 4.84
C ARG A 55 -11.82 -11.62 5.15
N SER A 56 -11.47 -11.87 6.41
CA SER A 56 -11.01 -13.20 6.84
C SER A 56 -12.10 -14.25 6.64
N GLU A 57 -13.35 -13.97 7.04
CA GLU A 57 -14.49 -14.84 6.86
C GLU A 57 -14.76 -15.14 5.38
N MET A 58 -14.80 -14.11 4.53
CA MET A 58 -15.06 -14.29 3.10
C MET A 58 -13.95 -15.07 2.39
N ARG A 59 -12.68 -14.89 2.81
CA ARG A 59 -11.54 -15.60 2.22
C ARG A 59 -11.59 -17.10 2.52
N MET A 60 -12.03 -17.47 3.70
CA MET A 60 -12.10 -18.88 4.16
C MET A 60 -13.41 -19.56 3.79
N ASP A 61 -14.38 -18.81 3.26
CA ASP A 61 -15.70 -19.34 2.95
C ASP A 61 -15.71 -20.16 1.65
N GLN A 62 -15.81 -21.47 1.80
CA GLN A 62 -15.84 -22.42 0.68
C GLN A 62 -17.19 -22.49 -0.05
N HIS A 63 -18.22 -21.83 0.47
CA HIS A 63 -19.54 -21.75 -0.17
C HIS A 63 -19.62 -20.64 -1.23
N LEU A 64 -18.60 -19.81 -1.36
CA LEU A 64 -18.50 -18.86 -2.48
C LEU A 64 -18.27 -19.62 -3.78
N ALA A 65 -19.26 -19.60 -4.67
CA ALA A 65 -19.22 -20.28 -5.96
C ALA A 65 -18.68 -19.38 -7.09
N GLU A 66 -19.03 -18.10 -7.05
CA GLU A 66 -18.60 -17.11 -8.06
C GLU A 66 -18.37 -15.75 -7.43
N ILE A 67 -17.35 -15.03 -7.97
CA ILE A 67 -17.15 -13.59 -7.73
C ILE A 67 -16.86 -12.94 -9.08
N HIS A 68 -17.59 -11.85 -9.37
CA HIS A 68 -17.31 -10.95 -10.48
C HIS A 68 -16.90 -9.61 -9.90
N ASP A 69 -15.66 -9.22 -10.12
CA ASP A 69 -15.01 -8.07 -9.51
C ASP A 69 -14.65 -7.02 -10.57
N PHE A 70 -15.25 -5.84 -10.46
CA PHE A 70 -15.09 -4.71 -11.37
C PHE A 70 -14.25 -3.64 -10.68
N GLU A 71 -13.08 -3.36 -11.22
CA GLU A 71 -12.23 -2.29 -10.70
C GLU A 71 -12.87 -0.92 -10.90
N ASN A 72 -13.61 -0.73 -12.00
CA ASN A 72 -14.41 0.45 -12.27
C ASN A 72 -15.89 0.22 -11.92
N ALA A 73 -16.36 0.85 -10.85
CA ALA A 73 -17.77 0.75 -10.43
C ALA A 73 -18.77 1.27 -11.48
N ALA A 74 -18.36 2.20 -12.35
CA ALA A 74 -19.22 2.77 -13.39
C ALA A 74 -19.70 1.75 -14.41
N GLU A 75 -19.04 0.60 -14.53
CA GLU A 75 -19.48 -0.49 -15.39
C GLU A 75 -20.74 -1.19 -14.89
N CYS A 76 -20.93 -1.20 -13.56
CA CYS A 76 -22.16 -1.71 -12.95
C CYS A 76 -23.17 -0.59 -12.67
N PHE A 77 -22.69 0.61 -12.36
CA PHE A 77 -23.49 1.76 -11.96
C PHE A 77 -23.00 3.01 -12.72
N PRO A 78 -23.51 3.30 -13.91
CA PRO A 78 -23.09 4.46 -14.71
C PRO A 78 -23.14 5.75 -13.91
N GLY A 79 -22.04 6.53 -13.93
CA GLY A 79 -21.93 7.80 -13.22
C GLY A 79 -21.55 7.69 -11.73
N LEU A 80 -21.38 6.46 -11.20
CA LEU A 80 -20.97 6.26 -9.81
C LEU A 80 -19.47 5.93 -9.72
N HIS A 81 -18.76 6.70 -8.89
CA HIS A 81 -17.37 6.41 -8.55
C HIS A 81 -17.29 5.80 -7.14
N ILE A 82 -16.71 4.59 -7.04
CA ILE A 82 -16.45 3.90 -5.78
C ILE A 82 -14.98 3.49 -5.78
N ASP A 83 -14.21 4.02 -4.84
CA ASP A 83 -12.80 3.66 -4.65
C ASP A 83 -12.64 2.14 -4.44
N GLY A 84 -11.83 1.52 -5.30
CA GLY A 84 -11.59 0.08 -5.30
C GLY A 84 -12.61 -0.73 -6.07
N GLY A 85 -13.64 -0.10 -6.65
CA GLY A 85 -14.66 -0.76 -7.48
C GLY A 85 -15.73 -1.50 -6.71
N VAL A 86 -16.45 -2.38 -7.42
CA VAL A 86 -17.56 -3.19 -6.89
C VAL A 86 -17.41 -4.65 -7.30
N CYS A 87 -17.93 -5.54 -6.48
CA CYS A 87 -18.06 -6.94 -6.86
C CYS A 87 -19.46 -7.46 -6.57
N TYR A 88 -19.93 -8.40 -7.37
CA TYR A 88 -21.04 -9.24 -6.99
C TYR A 88 -20.56 -10.67 -6.83
N PHE A 89 -21.23 -11.43 -5.96
CA PHE A 89 -20.87 -12.81 -5.69
C PHE A 89 -22.12 -13.71 -5.64
N LEU A 90 -21.90 -14.99 -5.94
CA LEU A 90 -22.83 -16.07 -5.69
C LEU A 90 -22.28 -16.92 -4.54
N TRP A 91 -23.03 -17.02 -3.45
CA TRP A 91 -22.82 -17.94 -2.36
C TRP A 91 -23.88 -19.05 -2.49
N ASP A 92 -23.44 -20.29 -2.53
CA ASP A 92 -24.30 -21.47 -2.61
C ASP A 92 -24.01 -22.36 -1.41
N ARG A 93 -25.03 -22.63 -0.59
CA ARG A 93 -24.94 -23.47 0.60
C ARG A 93 -24.33 -24.85 0.34
N ASN A 94 -24.54 -25.40 -0.86
CA ASN A 94 -24.06 -26.73 -1.23
C ASN A 94 -22.68 -26.68 -1.94
N HIS A 95 -22.21 -25.53 -2.32
CA HIS A 95 -20.89 -25.39 -2.95
C HIS A 95 -19.79 -25.69 -1.94
N LYS A 96 -18.75 -26.41 -2.38
CA LYS A 96 -17.51 -26.64 -1.63
C LYS A 96 -16.34 -26.68 -2.60
N GLY A 97 -15.40 -25.79 -2.42
CA GLY A 97 -14.18 -25.85 -3.21
C GLY A 97 -13.77 -24.52 -3.85
N ARG A 98 -13.19 -24.62 -5.04
CA ARG A 98 -12.70 -23.45 -5.78
C ARG A 98 -13.85 -22.65 -6.35
N LEU A 99 -13.82 -21.35 -6.18
CA LEU A 99 -14.77 -20.42 -6.80
C LEU A 99 -14.30 -20.02 -8.20
N LYS A 100 -15.23 -19.66 -9.06
CA LYS A 100 -14.95 -18.94 -10.31
C LYS A 100 -14.76 -17.47 -9.98
N TYR A 101 -13.54 -16.97 -10.21
CA TYR A 101 -13.21 -15.57 -10.00
C TYR A 101 -13.00 -14.88 -11.34
N VAL A 102 -13.80 -13.86 -11.59
CA VAL A 102 -13.76 -13.03 -12.80
C VAL A 102 -13.33 -11.64 -12.36
N PHE A 103 -12.19 -11.16 -12.85
CA PHE A 103 -11.70 -9.80 -12.57
C PHE A 103 -11.72 -8.98 -13.85
N LYS A 104 -12.32 -7.80 -13.78
CA LYS A 104 -12.39 -6.82 -14.84
C LYS A 104 -11.61 -5.57 -14.45
N PRO A 105 -10.35 -5.44 -14.88
CA PRO A 105 -9.53 -4.25 -14.65
C PRO A 105 -10.03 -3.06 -15.48
N ILE A 106 -9.56 -1.84 -15.13
CA ILE A 106 -9.96 -0.61 -15.86
C ILE A 106 -9.43 -0.60 -17.29
N LYS A 107 -8.23 -1.12 -17.51
CA LYS A 107 -7.48 -0.91 -18.75
C LYS A 107 -7.06 -2.19 -19.47
N ASP A 108 -7.50 -3.34 -19.03
CA ASP A 108 -6.99 -4.61 -19.56
C ASP A 108 -8.12 -5.62 -19.76
N ASP A 109 -7.82 -6.74 -20.38
CA ASP A 109 -8.78 -7.80 -20.60
C ASP A 109 -9.27 -8.43 -19.32
N THR A 110 -10.53 -8.86 -19.33
CA THR A 110 -11.14 -9.60 -18.22
C THR A 110 -10.41 -10.91 -18.00
N THR A 111 -9.95 -11.17 -16.78
CA THR A 111 -9.35 -12.44 -16.40
C THR A 111 -10.34 -13.34 -15.68
N THR A 112 -10.25 -14.64 -15.91
CA THR A 112 -11.11 -15.64 -15.25
C THR A 112 -10.26 -16.82 -14.77
N CYS A 113 -10.43 -17.24 -13.52
CA CYS A 113 -9.75 -18.40 -12.98
C CYS A 113 -10.61 -19.15 -11.96
N MET A 114 -10.32 -20.45 -11.77
CA MET A 114 -10.87 -21.26 -10.70
C MET A 114 -9.87 -21.32 -9.55
N ARG A 115 -10.22 -20.75 -8.38
CA ARG A 115 -9.30 -20.66 -7.25
C ARG A 115 -9.99 -20.69 -5.89
N PHE A 116 -9.22 -20.89 -4.83
CA PHE A 116 -9.61 -20.47 -3.50
C PHE A 116 -9.36 -18.97 -3.35
N LEU A 117 -10.18 -18.29 -2.58
CA LEU A 117 -10.00 -16.85 -2.35
C LEU A 117 -8.82 -16.57 -1.41
N ASP A 118 -8.55 -17.51 -0.51
CA ASP A 118 -7.36 -17.47 0.33
C ASP A 118 -6.13 -17.91 -0.48
N SER A 119 -5.15 -17.02 -0.54
CA SER A 119 -3.86 -17.22 -1.20
C SER A 119 -2.69 -17.10 -0.22
N GLY A 120 -2.94 -17.21 1.10
CA GLY A 120 -1.92 -17.04 2.12
C GLY A 120 -1.42 -15.59 2.29
N THR A 121 -1.98 -14.63 1.55
CA THR A 121 -1.65 -13.20 1.65
C THR A 121 -2.65 -12.48 2.55
N LYS A 122 -2.26 -11.32 3.08
CA LYS A 122 -3.15 -10.50 3.94
C LYS A 122 -4.40 -10.02 3.20
N TYR A 123 -4.26 -9.72 1.92
CA TYR A 123 -5.32 -9.19 1.05
C TYR A 123 -5.68 -10.20 -0.03
N VAL A 124 -6.84 -10.02 -0.64
CA VAL A 124 -7.23 -10.82 -1.81
C VAL A 124 -6.46 -10.33 -3.03
N ILE A 125 -5.77 -11.22 -3.70
CA ILE A 125 -5.17 -10.93 -5.00
C ILE A 125 -6.30 -10.89 -6.02
N ARG A 126 -6.57 -9.71 -6.59
CA ARG A 126 -7.68 -9.52 -7.53
C ARG A 126 -7.31 -10.01 -8.93
N ASP A 127 -6.15 -9.62 -9.43
CA ASP A 127 -5.66 -10.06 -10.74
C ASP A 127 -4.89 -11.37 -10.63
N SER A 128 -5.38 -12.40 -11.30
CA SER A 128 -4.78 -13.74 -11.26
C SER A 128 -3.39 -13.81 -11.90
N ARG A 129 -3.04 -12.88 -12.79
CA ARG A 129 -1.71 -12.80 -13.41
C ARG A 129 -0.62 -12.54 -12.36
N LEU A 130 -0.98 -11.87 -11.26
CA LEU A 130 -0.04 -11.62 -10.16
C LEU A 130 0.46 -12.91 -9.49
N PHE A 131 -0.29 -14.01 -9.54
CA PHE A 131 0.15 -15.29 -8.97
C PHE A 131 1.44 -15.79 -9.59
N SER A 132 1.57 -15.72 -10.94
CA SER A 132 2.79 -16.13 -11.63
C SER A 132 4.02 -15.35 -11.13
N VAL A 133 3.88 -14.04 -10.94
CA VAL A 133 4.95 -13.19 -10.42
C VAL A 133 5.27 -13.55 -8.97
N LEU A 134 4.26 -13.70 -8.10
CA LEU A 134 4.46 -13.98 -6.68
C LEU A 134 5.04 -15.38 -6.41
N ASP A 135 4.66 -16.37 -7.20
CA ASP A 135 5.19 -17.75 -7.09
C ASP A 135 6.71 -17.77 -7.33
N LYS A 136 7.22 -16.97 -8.26
CA LYS A 136 8.67 -16.83 -8.51
C LYS A 136 9.42 -16.12 -7.38
N LEU A 137 8.70 -15.35 -6.58
CA LEU A 137 9.22 -14.65 -5.40
C LEU A 137 8.95 -15.43 -4.09
N ALA A 138 8.35 -16.61 -4.17
CA ALA A 138 8.04 -17.42 -2.99
C ALA A 138 9.31 -17.86 -2.27
N GLY A 139 9.27 -17.86 -0.93
CA GLY A 139 10.42 -18.28 -0.11
C GLY A 139 11.53 -17.25 0.02
N LEU A 140 11.53 -16.15 -0.75
CA LEU A 140 12.51 -15.08 -0.60
C LEU A 140 12.25 -14.25 0.65
N GLU A 141 13.30 -13.71 1.24
CA GLU A 141 13.17 -12.71 2.30
C GLU A 141 12.42 -11.47 1.78
N ARG A 142 11.68 -10.80 2.67
CA ARG A 142 10.83 -9.66 2.30
C ARG A 142 11.51 -8.33 2.61
N PHE A 143 11.37 -7.40 1.68
CA PHE A 143 11.91 -6.04 1.81
C PHE A 143 11.37 -5.31 3.05
N SER A 144 10.15 -5.67 3.49
CA SER A 144 9.56 -5.12 4.73
C SER A 144 10.42 -5.32 5.97
N LYS A 145 11.35 -6.29 5.98
CA LYS A 145 12.31 -6.50 7.10
C LYS A 145 13.20 -5.30 7.37
N ILE A 146 13.54 -4.55 6.33
CA ILE A 146 14.38 -3.35 6.43
C ILE A 146 13.58 -2.04 6.41
N VAL A 147 12.26 -2.13 6.39
CA VAL A 147 11.36 -0.96 6.46
C VAL A 147 10.90 -0.77 7.89
N SER A 148 11.01 0.43 8.42
CA SER A 148 10.57 0.77 9.77
C SER A 148 9.06 0.68 9.94
N LYS A 149 8.60 0.55 11.17
CA LYS A 149 7.23 0.92 11.55
C LYS A 149 7.04 2.44 11.41
N THR A 150 5.80 2.89 11.56
CA THR A 150 5.49 4.33 11.60
C THR A 150 6.27 5.03 12.74
N LYS A 151 6.64 6.28 12.53
CA LYS A 151 7.42 7.11 13.49
C LYS A 151 8.81 6.54 13.81
N PRO A 152 9.66 6.34 12.82
CA PRO A 152 10.96 5.70 13.02
C PRO A 152 11.83 6.40 14.07
N PHE A 153 11.69 7.73 14.22
CA PHE A 153 12.44 8.53 15.19
C PHE A 153 11.57 9.11 16.33
N GLY A 154 10.33 8.63 16.48
CA GLY A 154 9.41 9.05 17.54
C GLY A 154 8.77 10.43 17.32
N ILE A 155 9.02 11.10 16.21
CA ILE A 155 8.62 12.48 15.94
C ILE A 155 7.40 12.53 15.04
N ARG A 156 6.37 13.29 15.45
CA ARG A 156 5.13 13.45 14.69
C ARG A 156 5.19 14.65 13.73
N LYS A 157 4.29 14.68 12.75
CA LYS A 157 4.13 15.76 11.77
C LYS A 157 3.85 17.13 12.39
N TYR A 158 3.35 17.17 13.61
CA TYR A 158 3.08 18.43 14.34
C TYR A 158 4.33 19.32 14.48
N LEU A 159 5.52 18.76 14.46
CA LEU A 159 6.76 19.53 14.57
C LEU A 159 6.80 20.71 13.59
N PHE A 160 6.38 20.50 12.35
CA PHE A 160 6.39 21.53 11.31
C PHE A 160 5.08 22.34 11.21
N ASN A 161 3.98 21.80 11.71
CA ASN A 161 2.65 22.41 11.58
C ASN A 161 2.19 23.11 12.85
N GLU A 162 2.61 22.59 14.00
CA GLU A 162 2.26 23.09 15.35
C GLU A 162 3.49 22.96 16.27
N PRO A 163 4.57 23.73 16.06
CA PRO A 163 5.84 23.57 16.79
C PRO A 163 5.69 23.70 18.32
N SER A 164 4.66 24.40 18.79
CA SER A 164 4.33 24.54 20.20
C SER A 164 4.07 23.21 20.92
N ARG A 165 3.70 22.16 20.17
CA ARG A 165 3.55 20.79 20.71
C ARG A 165 4.88 20.07 20.94
N TYR A 166 5.98 20.68 20.55
CA TYR A 166 7.35 20.18 20.76
C TYR A 166 8.20 21.21 21.49
N PRO A 167 7.86 21.55 22.76
CA PRO A 167 8.64 22.51 23.54
C PRO A 167 10.08 21.98 23.70
N GLY A 168 11.05 22.86 23.48
CA GLY A 168 12.48 22.51 23.56
C GLY A 168 13.06 21.78 22.33
N SER A 169 12.29 21.58 21.26
CA SER A 169 12.83 21.04 20.00
C SER A 169 13.80 22.00 19.31
N ASN A 170 13.65 23.32 19.55
CA ASN A 170 14.44 24.40 18.92
C ASN A 170 14.45 24.29 17.39
N LEU A 171 13.26 24.02 16.79
CA LEU A 171 13.15 23.92 15.33
C LEU A 171 13.71 25.19 14.67
N SER A 172 14.75 25.02 13.84
CA SER A 172 15.49 26.08 13.15
C SER A 172 15.66 25.74 11.67
N GLU A 173 15.80 26.75 10.82
CA GLU A 173 16.18 26.58 9.41
C GLU A 173 17.70 26.32 9.25
N PHE A 174 18.48 26.68 10.25
CA PHE A 174 19.94 26.55 10.25
C PHE A 174 20.43 25.58 11.32
N PRO A 175 21.56 24.88 11.05
CA PRO A 175 22.18 24.00 12.04
C PRO A 175 22.67 24.76 13.27
N PHE A 176 22.66 24.11 14.42
CA PHE A 176 23.17 24.61 15.67
C PHE A 176 23.83 23.46 16.47
N PRO A 177 24.62 23.76 17.52
CA PRO A 177 25.31 22.72 18.30
C PRO A 177 24.36 21.64 18.82
N ASN A 178 24.72 20.36 18.62
CA ASN A 178 23.92 19.19 18.97
C ASN A 178 22.55 19.10 18.25
N SER A 179 22.41 19.74 17.10
CA SER A 179 21.24 19.58 16.26
C SER A 179 21.37 18.38 15.32
N VAL A 180 20.24 17.83 14.92
CA VAL A 180 20.09 16.86 13.83
C VAL A 180 19.17 17.45 12.77
N LYS A 181 19.44 17.17 11.50
CA LYS A 181 18.56 17.60 10.42
C LYS A 181 17.34 16.70 10.34
N ILE A 182 16.17 17.30 10.22
CA ILE A 182 14.91 16.57 10.17
C ILE A 182 14.12 16.87 8.91
N TYR A 183 13.58 15.81 8.30
CA TYR A 183 12.66 15.90 7.16
C TYR A 183 11.22 15.66 7.63
N GLY A 184 10.29 16.41 7.06
CA GLY A 184 8.87 16.30 7.36
C GLY A 184 8.01 16.83 6.23
N VAL A 185 6.73 17.00 6.54
CA VAL A 185 5.75 17.58 5.63
C VAL A 185 5.01 18.71 6.34
N LYS A 186 4.97 19.89 5.70
CA LYS A 186 4.22 21.06 6.15
C LYS A 186 2.94 21.18 5.33
N GLY A 187 1.80 21.33 6.01
CA GLY A 187 0.53 21.65 5.38
C GLY A 187 0.58 23.04 4.73
N ILE A 188 0.04 23.13 3.52
CA ILE A 188 -0.13 24.38 2.77
C ILE A 188 -1.55 24.44 2.24
N LYS A 189 -2.02 25.61 1.80
CA LYS A 189 -3.34 25.74 1.17
C LYS A 189 -3.40 24.87 -0.07
N GLY A 190 -4.33 23.92 -0.10
CA GLY A 190 -4.51 22.98 -1.21
C GLY A 190 -3.62 21.73 -1.19
N GLY A 191 -2.84 21.47 -0.11
CA GLY A 191 -2.04 20.27 -0.06
C GLY A 191 -0.99 20.24 1.04
N ALA A 192 0.13 19.57 0.74
CA ALA A 192 1.24 19.41 1.65
C ALA A 192 2.57 19.48 0.89
N ARG A 193 3.59 20.06 1.50
CA ARG A 193 4.93 20.23 0.93
C ARG A 193 5.99 19.54 1.80
N ARG A 194 6.91 18.81 1.18
CA ARG A 194 8.12 18.31 1.85
C ARG A 194 8.94 19.51 2.37
N THR A 195 9.43 19.39 3.57
CA THR A 195 10.22 20.42 4.24
C THR A 195 11.31 19.80 5.09
N SER A 196 12.30 20.57 5.47
CA SER A 196 13.36 20.17 6.39
C SER A 196 13.70 21.31 7.35
N GLY A 197 14.41 20.99 8.41
CA GLY A 197 14.93 21.93 9.39
C GLY A 197 15.90 21.22 10.31
N PHE A 198 16.30 21.87 11.40
CA PHE A 198 17.20 21.33 12.41
C PHE A 198 16.50 21.35 13.77
N ILE A 199 16.68 20.29 14.55
CA ILE A 199 16.14 20.17 15.90
C ILE A 199 17.23 19.70 16.86
N THR A 200 17.05 19.96 18.15
CA THR A 200 17.94 19.36 19.14
C THR A 200 17.86 17.85 19.11
N ASN A 201 19.00 17.15 19.15
CA ASN A 201 19.07 15.69 19.12
C ASN A 201 18.24 15.05 20.27
N LYS A 202 18.05 15.74 21.38
CA LYS A 202 17.22 15.27 22.51
C LYS A 202 15.75 15.05 22.13
N THR A 203 15.25 15.69 21.08
CA THR A 203 13.87 15.54 20.59
C THR A 203 13.62 14.16 19.97
N VAL A 204 14.68 13.47 19.51
CA VAL A 204 14.59 12.13 18.94
C VAL A 204 14.38 11.12 20.06
N THR A 205 13.21 10.45 20.08
CA THR A 205 12.81 9.53 21.17
C THR A 205 12.85 8.06 20.79
N ALA A 206 13.06 7.73 19.51
CA ALA A 206 13.18 6.36 19.01
C ALA A 206 14.24 6.30 17.90
N GLY A 207 14.73 5.11 17.53
CA GLY A 207 15.63 4.88 16.40
C GLY A 207 16.95 5.66 16.49
N ARG A 208 17.40 6.01 17.69
CA ARG A 208 18.61 6.82 17.91
C ARG A 208 19.87 6.16 17.34
N GLU A 209 19.91 4.84 17.35
CA GLU A 209 20.99 4.00 16.79
C GLU A 209 21.14 4.16 15.28
N ASN A 210 20.10 4.66 14.60
CA ASN A 210 20.07 4.86 13.17
C ASN A 210 20.41 6.31 12.75
N ILE A 211 20.61 7.25 13.69
CA ILE A 211 20.90 8.64 13.38
C ILE A 211 22.16 8.73 12.50
N GLU A 212 23.22 8.05 12.93
CA GLU A 212 24.55 8.08 12.27
C GLU A 212 24.70 7.03 11.17
N LYS A 213 23.57 6.48 10.64
CA LYS A 213 23.56 5.50 9.56
C LYS A 213 23.03 6.15 8.28
N TYR A 214 23.37 5.57 7.12
CA TYR A 214 22.71 5.87 5.85
C TYR A 214 21.35 5.20 5.79
N LYS A 215 20.37 5.83 5.19
CA LYS A 215 18.97 5.36 5.10
C LYS A 215 18.21 6.06 3.99
N LEU A 216 17.06 5.51 3.60
CA LEU A 216 16.11 6.21 2.73
C LEU A 216 14.88 6.60 3.55
N PHE A 217 14.31 7.76 3.27
CA PHE A 217 13.02 8.18 3.81
C PHE A 217 11.95 8.07 2.74
N PHE A 218 11.09 7.07 2.89
CA PHE A 218 10.01 6.78 1.96
C PHE A 218 8.70 7.36 2.49
N THR A 219 7.93 8.05 1.64
CA THR A 219 6.67 8.69 2.06
C THR A 219 5.64 7.69 2.58
N THR A 220 4.89 8.08 3.62
CA THR A 220 3.80 7.26 4.18
C THR A 220 2.47 7.45 3.46
N SER A 221 2.37 8.36 2.49
CA SER A 221 1.12 8.61 1.78
C SER A 221 1.38 9.18 0.39
N PHE A 222 0.71 8.60 -0.60
CA PHE A 222 0.59 9.15 -1.95
C PHE A 222 -0.67 8.57 -2.63
N SER A 223 -1.10 9.12 -3.78
CA SER A 223 -2.35 8.74 -4.45
C SER A 223 -2.52 7.22 -4.56
N THR A 224 -3.73 6.73 -4.31
CA THR A 224 -4.06 5.30 -4.41
C THR A 224 -3.77 4.77 -5.82
N ASN A 225 -4.09 5.55 -6.84
CA ASN A 225 -3.95 5.15 -8.24
C ASN A 225 -2.55 5.44 -8.81
N ALA A 226 -1.66 6.11 -8.05
CA ALA A 226 -0.30 6.34 -8.51
C ALA A 226 0.52 5.04 -8.40
N VAL A 227 1.02 4.58 -9.54
CA VAL A 227 1.93 3.43 -9.64
C VAL A 227 3.36 3.83 -9.34
N ILE A 228 3.75 5.05 -9.72
CA ILE A 228 5.08 5.59 -9.42
C ILE A 228 5.04 6.33 -8.08
N PRO A 229 5.72 5.81 -7.04
CA PRO A 229 5.82 6.51 -5.77
C PRO A 229 6.69 7.76 -5.90
N PRO A 230 6.46 8.78 -5.04
CA PRO A 230 7.40 9.88 -4.93
C PRO A 230 8.80 9.39 -4.56
N GLU A 231 9.82 9.98 -5.17
CA GLU A 231 11.22 9.62 -4.94
C GLU A 231 11.57 9.67 -3.44
N PRO A 232 12.23 8.62 -2.88
CA PRO A 232 12.68 8.62 -1.50
C PRO A 232 13.77 9.66 -1.26
N ILE A 233 13.79 10.26 -0.07
CA ILE A 233 14.84 11.18 0.34
C ILE A 233 16.06 10.36 0.81
N LEU A 234 17.26 10.74 0.36
CA LEU A 234 18.52 10.20 0.89
C LEU A 234 18.73 10.74 2.30
N GLY A 235 18.73 9.88 3.29
CA GLY A 235 18.99 10.21 4.69
C GLY A 235 20.45 9.92 5.04
N LEU A 236 21.26 10.98 5.18
CA LEU A 236 22.66 10.89 5.53
C LEU A 236 22.85 10.71 7.04
N PRO A 237 24.06 10.38 7.53
CA PRO A 237 24.41 10.47 8.95
C PRO A 237 24.05 11.84 9.54
N GLY A 238 23.46 11.85 10.75
CA GLY A 238 22.95 13.08 11.39
C GLY A 238 21.55 13.51 10.92
N GLU A 239 20.87 12.73 10.08
CA GLU A 239 19.55 13.08 9.54
C GLU A 239 18.46 12.13 10.02
N VAL A 240 17.27 12.66 10.28
CA VAL A 240 16.08 11.96 10.78
C VAL A 240 14.82 12.41 10.03
N CYS A 241 13.68 11.76 10.30
CA CYS A 241 12.39 12.17 9.72
C CYS A 241 11.24 12.11 10.72
N THR A 242 10.15 12.79 10.39
CA THR A 242 8.87 12.66 11.11
C THR A 242 8.11 11.41 10.67
N GLU A 243 6.97 11.15 11.32
CA GLU A 243 6.03 10.05 10.98
C GLU A 243 5.46 10.11 9.55
N THR A 244 5.74 11.18 8.80
CA THR A 244 5.32 11.31 7.40
C THR A 244 6.19 10.51 6.43
N PHE A 245 7.27 9.92 6.96
CA PHE A 245 8.15 9.01 6.24
C PHE A 245 8.36 7.71 7.03
N LEU A 246 8.58 6.61 6.30
CA LEU A 246 9.18 5.38 6.80
C LEU A 246 10.68 5.46 6.55
N GLN A 247 11.46 4.85 7.44
CA GLN A 247 12.88 4.61 7.20
C GLN A 247 13.04 3.26 6.48
N ILE A 248 13.85 3.22 5.44
CA ILE A 248 14.38 2.01 4.80
C ILE A 248 15.86 1.92 5.11
N GLY A 249 16.33 0.76 5.49
CA GLY A 249 17.65 0.53 6.07
C GLY A 249 17.56 0.26 7.58
N PRO A 250 18.63 0.48 8.37
CA PRO A 250 19.84 1.28 8.08
C PRO A 250 20.86 0.59 7.17
N PHE A 251 21.71 1.40 6.52
CA PHE A 251 22.84 0.95 5.72
C PHE A 251 24.14 1.43 6.35
N ASN A 252 25.23 0.68 6.16
CA ASN A 252 26.54 1.05 6.71
C ASN A 252 27.29 2.01 5.79
N THR A 253 27.01 1.95 4.49
CA THR A 253 27.70 2.76 3.47
C THR A 253 26.71 3.51 2.59
N GLU A 254 27.15 4.61 2.01
CA GLU A 254 26.39 5.35 1.00
C GLU A 254 26.12 4.49 -0.24
N ALA A 255 27.07 3.63 -0.63
CA ALA A 255 26.94 2.74 -1.77
C ALA A 255 25.76 1.75 -1.59
N GLU A 256 25.60 1.17 -0.40
CA GLU A 256 24.45 0.32 -0.08
C GLU A 256 23.13 1.09 -0.15
N MET A 257 23.09 2.32 0.37
CA MET A 257 21.91 3.19 0.30
C MET A 257 21.54 3.52 -1.15
N LEU A 258 22.53 3.87 -1.99
CA LEU A 258 22.31 4.19 -3.41
C LEU A 258 21.90 2.94 -4.21
N SER A 259 22.44 1.77 -3.87
CA SER A 259 22.00 0.49 -4.42
C SER A 259 20.53 0.22 -4.09
N CYS A 260 20.13 0.40 -2.83
CA CYS A 260 18.72 0.28 -2.43
C CYS A 260 17.84 1.31 -3.15
N LYS A 261 18.30 2.56 -3.30
CA LYS A 261 17.57 3.58 -4.07
C LYS A 261 17.33 3.11 -5.49
N SER A 262 18.36 2.62 -6.19
CA SER A 262 18.20 2.13 -7.57
C SER A 262 17.20 0.98 -7.67
N PHE A 263 17.13 0.10 -6.67
CA PHE A 263 16.11 -0.95 -6.60
C PHE A 263 14.70 -0.36 -6.50
N THR A 264 14.49 0.68 -5.68
CA THR A 264 13.17 1.34 -5.55
C THR A 264 12.71 2.06 -6.82
N GLU A 265 13.61 2.31 -7.76
CA GLU A 265 13.34 2.99 -9.03
C GLU A 265 12.97 2.01 -10.16
N THR A 266 13.13 0.70 -9.96
CA THR A 266 12.78 -0.32 -10.97
C THR A 266 11.27 -0.47 -11.13
N ASN A 267 10.83 -0.87 -12.32
CA ASN A 267 9.43 -1.16 -12.59
C ASN A 267 8.93 -2.38 -11.80
N VAL A 268 9.80 -3.37 -11.60
CA VAL A 268 9.49 -4.53 -10.74
C VAL A 268 9.16 -4.10 -9.31
N PHE A 269 9.97 -3.22 -8.69
CA PHE A 269 9.68 -2.71 -7.34
C PHE A 269 8.36 -1.93 -7.31
N ARG A 270 8.16 -1.01 -8.24
CA ARG A 270 6.95 -0.17 -8.34
C ARG A 270 5.69 -1.01 -8.52
N PHE A 271 5.77 -2.01 -9.39
CA PHE A 271 4.69 -2.97 -9.64
C PHE A 271 4.29 -3.72 -8.35
N LEU A 272 5.25 -4.31 -7.65
CA LEU A 272 4.98 -5.04 -6.41
C LEU A 272 4.48 -4.11 -5.30
N LEU A 273 5.00 -2.89 -5.21
CA LEU A 273 4.53 -1.85 -4.29
C LEU A 273 3.08 -1.48 -4.58
N TYR A 274 2.72 -1.31 -5.84
CA TYR A 274 1.35 -0.98 -6.28
C TYR A 274 0.35 -2.03 -5.80
N PHE A 275 0.65 -3.31 -6.01
CA PHE A 275 -0.21 -4.40 -5.54
C PHE A 275 -0.23 -4.54 -4.01
N GLY A 276 0.85 -4.22 -3.33
CA GLY A 276 0.89 -4.18 -1.86
C GLY A 276 0.09 -3.03 -1.25
N LYS A 277 -0.14 -1.97 -2.03
CA LYS A 277 -0.76 -0.72 -1.57
C LYS A 277 -2.27 -0.70 -1.85
N GLY A 278 -3.07 -1.17 -0.93
CA GLY A 278 -4.54 -1.13 -1.07
C GLY A 278 -5.21 0.23 -0.80
N THR A 279 -4.48 1.25 -0.34
CA THR A 279 -4.97 2.59 0.01
C THR A 279 -3.90 3.65 -0.22
N MET A 280 -4.23 4.93 -0.02
CA MET A 280 -3.24 6.02 -0.04
C MET A 280 -2.13 5.85 1.01
N GLN A 281 -2.38 5.11 2.10
CA GLN A 281 -1.43 4.94 3.20
C GLN A 281 -0.43 3.84 2.89
N VAL A 282 0.85 4.17 3.08
CA VAL A 282 1.97 3.23 2.98
C VAL A 282 2.51 2.97 4.37
N ASN A 283 2.51 1.72 4.76
CA ASN A 283 3.11 1.23 6.00
C ASN A 283 4.03 0.05 5.69
N GLN A 284 4.73 -0.46 6.70
CA GLN A 284 5.68 -1.56 6.55
C GLN A 284 5.12 -2.75 5.75
N SER A 285 3.85 -3.15 6.00
CA SER A 285 3.26 -4.33 5.36
C SER A 285 2.98 -4.19 3.86
N VAL A 286 3.00 -2.98 3.32
CA VAL A 286 2.89 -2.75 1.86
C VAL A 286 4.08 -3.37 1.13
N PHE A 287 5.23 -3.47 1.79
CA PHE A 287 6.47 -4.02 1.25
C PHE A 287 6.60 -5.55 1.41
N ASP A 288 5.58 -6.23 1.95
CA ASP A 288 5.61 -7.70 2.15
C ASP A 288 5.58 -8.48 0.82
N TYR A 289 5.18 -7.87 -0.28
CA TYR A 289 5.20 -8.48 -1.61
C TYR A 289 6.55 -8.34 -2.31
N ILE A 290 7.41 -7.43 -1.84
CA ILE A 290 8.68 -7.09 -2.46
C ILE A 290 9.78 -7.97 -1.89
N PRO A 291 10.58 -8.67 -2.72
CA PRO A 291 11.71 -9.46 -2.24
C PRO A 291 12.84 -8.55 -1.74
N LEU A 292 13.54 -8.99 -0.72
CA LEU A 292 14.79 -8.36 -0.31
C LEU A 292 15.91 -8.81 -1.27
N VAL A 293 16.64 -7.85 -1.80
CA VAL A 293 17.81 -8.09 -2.66
C VAL A 293 19.08 -7.61 -1.96
N PRO A 294 20.27 -8.12 -2.30
CA PRO A 294 21.53 -7.58 -1.79
C PRO A 294 21.76 -6.16 -2.35
N PHE A 295 22.37 -5.28 -1.55
CA PHE A 295 22.65 -3.90 -1.94
C PHE A 295 24.12 -3.70 -2.29
N ASP A 296 24.62 -4.53 -3.21
CA ASP A 296 26.01 -4.60 -3.66
C ASP A 296 26.24 -4.02 -5.07
N ARG A 297 25.16 -3.56 -5.72
CA ARG A 297 25.17 -3.06 -7.11
C ARG A 297 24.04 -2.10 -7.41
N LYS A 298 24.13 -1.40 -8.54
CA LYS A 298 22.98 -0.68 -9.11
C LYS A 298 22.01 -1.71 -9.71
N TRP A 299 20.75 -1.70 -9.25
CA TRP A 299 19.69 -2.56 -9.76
C TRP A 299 19.03 -1.95 -11.00
N THR A 300 18.68 -2.80 -11.96
CA THR A 300 17.89 -2.52 -13.15
C THR A 300 16.81 -3.59 -13.31
N ASP A 301 15.77 -3.30 -14.10
CA ASP A 301 14.73 -4.28 -14.38
C ASP A 301 15.29 -5.55 -15.01
N ASP A 302 16.23 -5.46 -15.97
CA ASP A 302 16.88 -6.62 -16.62
C ASP A 302 17.56 -7.55 -15.61
N LEU A 303 18.28 -6.98 -14.63
CA LEU A 303 18.93 -7.77 -13.57
C LEU A 303 17.90 -8.48 -12.69
N LEU A 304 16.77 -7.84 -12.38
CA LEU A 304 15.72 -8.45 -11.59
C LEU A 304 14.96 -9.52 -12.36
N VAL A 305 14.68 -9.28 -13.63
CA VAL A 305 14.09 -10.26 -14.56
C VAL A 305 14.91 -11.52 -14.62
N SER A 306 16.22 -11.37 -14.86
CA SER A 306 17.13 -12.51 -14.88
C SER A 306 17.21 -13.23 -13.53
N ARG A 307 17.26 -12.47 -12.43
CA ARG A 307 17.37 -13.00 -11.07
C ARG A 307 16.16 -13.81 -10.65
N PHE A 308 14.94 -13.33 -10.97
CA PHE A 308 13.70 -13.96 -10.53
C PHE A 308 13.08 -14.88 -11.58
N GLY A 309 13.64 -14.93 -12.79
CA GLY A 309 13.15 -15.79 -13.85
C GLY A 309 11.76 -15.38 -14.36
N PHE A 310 11.48 -14.07 -14.44
CA PHE A 310 10.21 -13.60 -14.99
C PHE A 310 10.07 -13.97 -16.47
N SER A 311 8.89 -14.47 -16.83
CA SER A 311 8.54 -14.81 -18.21
C SER A 311 8.23 -13.55 -19.02
N THR A 312 8.16 -13.70 -20.35
CA THR A 312 7.71 -12.61 -21.23
C THR A 312 6.30 -12.11 -20.88
N GLU A 313 5.42 -12.99 -20.40
CA GLU A 313 4.07 -12.64 -19.96
C GLU A 313 4.09 -11.82 -18.66
N ASP A 314 4.93 -12.22 -17.68
CA ASP A 314 5.12 -11.44 -16.46
C ASP A 314 5.63 -10.04 -16.78
N LEU A 315 6.60 -9.94 -17.69
CA LEU A 315 7.15 -8.64 -18.10
C LEU A 315 6.10 -7.76 -18.77
N ARG A 316 5.31 -8.29 -19.70
CA ARG A 316 4.22 -7.55 -20.32
C ARG A 316 3.23 -7.05 -19.26
N PHE A 317 2.91 -7.88 -18.27
CA PHE A 317 2.01 -7.49 -17.20
C PHE A 317 2.62 -6.40 -16.29
N ILE A 318 3.90 -6.49 -15.96
CA ILE A 318 4.63 -5.45 -15.21
C ILE A 318 4.64 -4.14 -16.00
N GLU A 319 5.01 -4.18 -17.26
CA GLU A 319 5.13 -3.03 -18.14
C GLU A 319 3.77 -2.37 -18.41
N SER A 320 2.71 -3.14 -18.71
CA SER A 320 1.37 -2.60 -18.90
C SER A 320 0.83 -1.90 -17.65
N THR A 321 1.12 -2.46 -16.47
CA THR A 321 0.70 -1.86 -15.20
C THR A 321 1.44 -0.54 -14.93
N ILE A 322 2.75 -0.45 -15.24
CA ILE A 322 3.58 0.73 -14.96
C ILE A 322 3.50 1.78 -16.06
N GLY A 323 3.51 1.35 -17.32
CA GLY A 323 3.62 2.24 -18.50
C GLY A 323 2.45 3.20 -18.66
N ASP A 324 1.26 2.79 -18.27
CA ASP A 324 0.01 3.56 -18.43
C ASP A 324 -0.10 4.81 -17.52
N THR A 325 0.82 5.02 -16.61
CA THR A 325 0.76 6.13 -15.64
C THR A 325 1.63 7.33 -15.98
N VAL A 326 2.50 7.21 -16.98
CA VAL A 326 3.35 8.33 -17.42
C VAL A 326 2.52 9.44 -18.09
N GLU A 327 1.38 9.10 -18.72
CA GLU A 327 0.52 10.09 -19.38
C GLU A 327 -0.38 10.90 -18.43
N VAL A 328 -0.65 10.39 -17.20
CA VAL A 328 -1.56 11.06 -16.25
C VAL A 328 -0.85 12.09 -15.36
N SER A 329 0.48 12.09 -15.29
CA SER A 329 1.26 13.03 -14.47
C SER A 329 1.57 14.36 -15.15
N ASN A 330 1.20 14.54 -16.42
CA ASN A 330 1.43 15.75 -17.22
C ASN A 330 0.13 16.52 -17.57
N ALA A 331 -0.98 16.27 -16.87
CA ALA A 331 -2.25 17.00 -17.06
C ALA A 331 -2.59 17.84 -15.82
#